data_33e68e6d43e8292a5f82a62ce884c396
#
_entry.id   33e68e6d43e8292a5f82a62ce884c396
#
_cell.length_a   1.000
_cell.length_b   1.000
_cell.length_c   1.000
_cell.angle_alpha   90.00
_cell.angle_beta   90.00
_cell.angle_gamma   90.00
#
_symmetry.space_group_name_H-M   'P 1'
#
loop_
_entity.id
_entity.type
_entity.pdbx_description
1 polymer ?
#
loop_
_entity_poly.entity_id
_entity_poly.type
_entity_poly.pdbx_seq_one_letter_code
_entity_poly.pdbx_strand_id
1 'polypeptide(L)'
;YNSVQAATNGIEFAKSKEFCRQAAEAGLRYVYLQFDGIGNDANSHRQVGNLFDVKMRAINNLHEAGVEIVLVTTLVNGINNDQVGSIIRFALDNPKKIAFLSFQPVSFTGRDEEITEQRRLQQRYTLSHLAHDVKKQVGITEPTRDWFPLSLMGAFADFADLVHGPEAEWGQVSCGCHPNCGVGTAVMVDKENKEMKPVPEFLNIPGLVKDMQKITDAARGKWMSNLMMGLALLKHYNPYRAPSQFTLYELFKKFDKSFGLTGKDYGKVTGDRTKDDIEVRRADRWNFLFIAGMWFQDLFNYDFRRTEMCIIPYGTQEGEISFCAYNTGIGWRNIIENMHQNATVAKWYEEHGRHEIFAGGKEVQLSDKSHSMVLNPIDLTRPNKPTMEGPKTAHEEAVMMRKLYQELVLTKQLATKEADKPVQIQGLSRKPAAPAEAEVVAV
;
A
#
# COMPACT_ATOMS: atom_id res chain seq x y z
N TYR A 1 -14.91 -15.47 8.95
CA TYR A 1 -14.29 -14.14 8.73
C TYR A 1 -15.30 -13.24 8.02
N ASN A 2 -15.48 -12.02 8.52
CA ASN A 2 -16.46 -11.07 7.97
C ASN A 2 -15.94 -10.31 6.74
N SER A 3 -14.64 -10.30 6.51
CA SER A 3 -14.04 -9.71 5.32
C SER A 3 -12.77 -10.46 4.94
N VAL A 4 -12.74 -11.00 3.73
CA VAL A 4 -11.55 -11.63 3.15
C VAL A 4 -10.97 -10.70 2.10
N GLN A 5 -9.66 -10.47 2.20
CA GLN A 5 -8.91 -9.58 1.32
C GLN A 5 -7.70 -10.32 0.74
N ALA A 6 -7.39 -10.08 -0.53
CA ALA A 6 -6.23 -10.66 -1.19
C ALA A 6 -5.30 -9.59 -1.75
N ALA A 7 -4.04 -9.61 -1.31
CA ALA A 7 -2.98 -8.82 -1.94
C ALA A 7 -2.39 -9.60 -3.13
N THR A 8 -2.35 -9.00 -4.32
CA THR A 8 -1.99 -9.71 -5.54
C THR A 8 -1.31 -8.81 -6.58
N ASN A 9 -0.52 -9.44 -7.44
CA ASN A 9 -0.02 -8.84 -8.67
C ASN A 9 -1.07 -8.83 -9.80
N GLY A 10 -2.19 -9.54 -9.65
CA GLY A 10 -3.33 -9.56 -10.59
C GLY A 10 -3.20 -10.51 -11.77
N ILE A 11 -2.10 -11.24 -11.92
CA ILE A 11 -1.85 -12.08 -13.11
C ILE A 11 -2.94 -13.15 -13.26
N GLU A 12 -3.23 -13.91 -12.22
CA GLU A 12 -4.22 -14.98 -12.28
C GLU A 12 -5.65 -14.44 -12.47
N PHE A 13 -5.98 -13.33 -11.85
CA PHE A 13 -7.26 -12.64 -12.08
C PHE A 13 -7.41 -12.09 -13.51
N ALA A 14 -6.30 -11.71 -14.15
CA ALA A 14 -6.30 -11.29 -15.55
C ALA A 14 -6.50 -12.44 -16.51
N LYS A 15 -5.91 -13.61 -16.21
CA LYS A 15 -5.98 -14.81 -17.07
C LYS A 15 -7.35 -15.46 -17.08
N SER A 16 -8.07 -15.45 -15.96
CA SER A 16 -9.30 -16.22 -15.80
C SER A 16 -10.44 -15.44 -15.14
N LYS A 17 -11.51 -15.18 -15.90
CA LYS A 17 -12.79 -14.67 -15.35
C LYS A 17 -13.43 -15.68 -14.40
N GLU A 18 -13.30 -16.95 -14.68
CA GLU A 18 -13.84 -18.02 -13.84
C GLU A 18 -13.16 -18.04 -12.47
N PHE A 19 -11.84 -17.84 -12.42
CA PHE A 19 -11.12 -17.71 -11.15
C PHE A 19 -11.63 -16.51 -10.33
N CYS A 20 -11.92 -15.38 -10.98
CA CYS A 20 -12.51 -14.21 -10.30
C CYS A 20 -13.88 -14.54 -9.70
N ARG A 21 -14.73 -15.26 -10.46
CA ARG A 21 -16.06 -15.68 -10.01
C ARG A 21 -15.97 -16.63 -8.81
N GLN A 22 -15.13 -17.66 -8.89
CA GLN A 22 -14.90 -18.62 -7.80
C GLN A 22 -14.36 -17.94 -6.54
N ALA A 23 -13.43 -16.98 -6.70
CA ALA A 23 -12.91 -16.22 -5.58
C ALA A 23 -14.00 -15.37 -4.89
N ALA A 24 -14.86 -14.72 -5.68
CA ALA A 24 -16.00 -13.97 -5.15
C ALA A 24 -16.99 -14.88 -4.42
N GLU A 25 -17.32 -16.04 -4.98
CA GLU A 25 -18.21 -17.04 -4.36
C GLU A 25 -17.62 -17.64 -3.07
N ALA A 26 -16.27 -17.76 -3.00
CA ALA A 26 -15.57 -18.17 -1.79
C ALA A 26 -15.51 -17.07 -0.71
N GLY A 27 -16.06 -15.87 -0.96
CA GLY A 27 -16.14 -14.78 -0.01
C GLY A 27 -15.05 -13.73 -0.16
N LEU A 28 -14.26 -13.71 -1.25
CA LEU A 28 -13.31 -12.65 -1.52
C LEU A 28 -14.06 -11.33 -1.73
N ARG A 29 -13.76 -10.34 -0.86
CA ARG A 29 -14.46 -9.06 -0.85
C ARG A 29 -13.64 -7.94 -1.48
N TYR A 30 -12.36 -7.85 -1.12
CA TYR A 30 -11.44 -6.84 -1.61
C TYR A 30 -10.21 -7.47 -2.24
N VAL A 31 -9.78 -6.90 -3.35
CA VAL A 31 -8.47 -7.17 -3.94
C VAL A 31 -7.59 -5.95 -3.80
N TYR A 32 -6.49 -6.09 -3.06
CA TYR A 32 -5.39 -5.14 -2.97
C TYR A 32 -4.46 -5.38 -4.16
N LEU A 33 -4.81 -4.74 -5.29
CA LEU A 33 -4.11 -4.91 -6.55
C LEU A 33 -2.87 -4.02 -6.61
N GLN A 34 -1.70 -4.62 -6.70
CA GLN A 34 -0.46 -3.89 -6.97
C GLN A 34 -0.60 -3.07 -8.25
N PHE A 35 -0.32 -1.75 -8.17
CA PHE A 35 -0.53 -0.81 -9.25
C PHE A 35 0.45 0.36 -9.15
N ASP A 36 1.64 0.22 -9.77
CA ASP A 36 2.76 1.14 -9.51
C ASP A 36 2.83 2.33 -10.49
N GLY A 37 1.91 2.42 -11.45
CA GLY A 37 1.80 3.53 -12.39
C GLY A 37 1.00 3.22 -13.63
N ILE A 38 0.77 4.23 -14.45
CA ILE A 38 0.04 4.16 -15.72
C ILE A 38 1.02 3.82 -16.85
N GLY A 39 0.69 2.79 -17.62
CA GLY A 39 1.51 2.29 -18.73
C GLY A 39 2.53 1.22 -18.32
N ASN A 40 3.02 0.48 -19.30
CA ASN A 40 3.99 -0.60 -19.07
C ASN A 40 5.35 -0.07 -18.61
N ASP A 41 5.77 1.11 -19.07
CA ASP A 41 7.03 1.74 -18.64
C ASP A 41 7.05 2.06 -17.14
N ALA A 42 5.93 2.55 -16.60
CA ALA A 42 5.80 2.84 -15.18
C ALA A 42 5.91 1.58 -14.31
N ASN A 43 5.60 0.42 -14.87
CA ASN A 43 5.64 -0.88 -14.22
C ASN A 43 6.89 -1.72 -14.59
N SER A 44 7.80 -1.20 -15.40
CA SER A 44 8.96 -1.94 -15.97
C SER A 44 9.90 -2.51 -14.91
N HIS A 45 10.02 -1.87 -13.74
CA HIS A 45 10.82 -2.35 -12.60
C HIS A 45 10.36 -3.71 -12.06
N ARG A 46 9.12 -4.14 -12.36
CA ARG A 46 8.58 -5.47 -12.01
C ARG A 46 8.99 -6.56 -13.00
N GLN A 47 9.67 -6.19 -14.08
CA GLN A 47 10.22 -7.11 -15.08
C GLN A 47 9.18 -8.01 -15.79
N VAL A 48 7.92 -7.60 -15.86
CA VAL A 48 6.86 -8.23 -16.67
C VAL A 48 6.54 -7.29 -17.83
N GLY A 49 6.63 -7.79 -19.08
CA GLY A 49 6.61 -6.96 -20.27
C GLY A 49 5.31 -6.20 -20.50
N ASN A 50 4.17 -6.82 -20.20
CA ASN A 50 2.82 -6.25 -20.38
C ASN A 50 2.05 -6.10 -19.06
N LEU A 51 2.73 -5.75 -17.97
CA LEU A 51 2.10 -5.76 -16.65
C LEU A 51 0.94 -4.79 -16.51
N PHE A 52 0.98 -3.65 -17.18
CA PHE A 52 -0.15 -2.70 -17.17
C PHE A 52 -1.39 -3.28 -17.86
N ASP A 53 -1.24 -3.98 -18.98
CA ASP A 53 -2.35 -4.65 -19.67
C ASP A 53 -2.96 -5.73 -18.77
N VAL A 54 -2.11 -6.46 -18.05
CA VAL A 54 -2.55 -7.42 -17.01
C VAL A 54 -3.40 -6.73 -15.94
N LYS A 55 -2.97 -5.55 -15.46
CA LYS A 55 -3.76 -4.79 -14.47
C LYS A 55 -5.12 -4.37 -15.02
N MET A 56 -5.16 -3.86 -16.23
CA MET A 56 -6.41 -3.46 -16.88
C MET A 56 -7.36 -4.64 -16.99
N ARG A 57 -6.84 -5.78 -17.42
CA ARG A 57 -7.65 -6.99 -17.52
C ARG A 57 -8.13 -7.52 -16.17
N ALA A 58 -7.25 -7.55 -15.16
CA ALA A 58 -7.60 -7.96 -13.80
C ALA A 58 -8.70 -7.08 -13.20
N ILE A 59 -8.58 -5.75 -13.33
CA ILE A 59 -9.61 -4.80 -12.87
C ILE A 59 -10.95 -5.09 -13.54
N ASN A 60 -10.95 -5.32 -14.86
CA ASN A 60 -12.17 -5.61 -15.58
C ASN A 60 -12.84 -6.91 -15.10
N ASN A 61 -12.08 -7.98 -14.99
CA ASN A 61 -12.58 -9.29 -14.55
C ASN A 61 -13.10 -9.27 -13.10
N LEU A 62 -12.36 -8.64 -12.18
CA LEU A 62 -12.76 -8.48 -10.79
C LEU A 62 -14.02 -7.63 -10.64
N HIS A 63 -14.11 -6.53 -11.41
CA HIS A 63 -15.29 -5.70 -11.44
C HIS A 63 -16.53 -6.46 -11.91
N GLU A 64 -16.42 -7.26 -12.98
CA GLU A 64 -17.51 -8.11 -13.48
C GLU A 64 -17.92 -9.18 -12.44
N ALA A 65 -16.98 -9.69 -11.68
CA ALA A 65 -17.25 -10.66 -10.61
C ALA A 65 -17.85 -10.03 -9.34
N GLY A 66 -17.94 -8.69 -9.24
CA GLY A 66 -18.47 -8.01 -8.07
C GLY A 66 -17.47 -7.88 -6.91
N VAL A 67 -16.15 -7.98 -7.16
CA VAL A 67 -15.11 -7.78 -6.17
C VAL A 67 -14.68 -6.31 -6.15
N GLU A 68 -14.47 -5.76 -4.95
CA GLU A 68 -13.99 -4.40 -4.75
C GLU A 68 -12.47 -4.33 -4.96
N ILE A 69 -12.01 -3.25 -5.59
CA ILE A 69 -10.60 -3.11 -5.97
C ILE A 69 -9.97 -1.93 -5.26
N VAL A 70 -8.87 -2.20 -4.57
CA VAL A 70 -7.97 -1.21 -3.97
C VAL A 70 -6.69 -1.18 -4.78
N LEU A 71 -6.31 -0.04 -5.31
CA LEU A 71 -5.01 0.10 -5.96
C LEU A 71 -3.92 0.31 -4.91
N VAL A 72 -2.93 -0.56 -4.92
CA VAL A 72 -1.80 -0.52 -4.00
C VAL A 72 -0.54 -0.16 -4.75
N THR A 73 0.06 0.96 -4.39
CA THR A 73 1.25 1.50 -5.05
C THR A 73 2.42 1.54 -4.08
N THR A 74 3.48 0.80 -4.38
CA THR A 74 4.75 0.99 -3.66
C THR A 74 5.46 2.21 -4.25
N LEU A 75 5.61 3.26 -3.44
CA LEU A 75 6.24 4.51 -3.86
C LEU A 75 7.73 4.53 -3.53
N VAL A 76 8.53 4.74 -4.55
CA VAL A 76 9.98 4.89 -4.46
C VAL A 76 10.37 6.23 -5.06
N ASN A 77 11.05 7.07 -4.27
CA ASN A 77 11.49 8.38 -4.75
C ASN A 77 12.38 8.25 -5.98
N GLY A 78 12.13 9.08 -7.00
CA GLY A 78 12.86 9.07 -8.27
C GLY A 78 12.56 7.87 -9.18
N ILE A 79 11.69 6.93 -8.78
CA ILE A 79 11.27 5.81 -9.63
C ILE A 79 9.84 5.97 -10.13
N ASN A 80 8.88 6.14 -9.22
CA ASN A 80 7.46 6.25 -9.57
C ASN A 80 6.66 7.25 -8.72
N ASN A 81 7.31 8.09 -7.94
CA ASN A 81 6.62 9.14 -7.19
C ASN A 81 5.97 10.20 -8.12
N ASP A 82 6.40 10.28 -9.36
CA ASP A 82 5.75 11.05 -10.44
C ASP A 82 4.38 10.48 -10.87
N GLN A 83 4.08 9.23 -10.51
CA GLN A 83 2.84 8.53 -10.87
C GLN A 83 1.69 8.75 -9.88
N VAL A 84 1.93 9.40 -8.74
CA VAL A 84 0.90 9.64 -7.71
C VAL A 84 -0.32 10.32 -8.31
N GLY A 85 -0.14 11.40 -9.04
CA GLY A 85 -1.23 12.13 -9.69
C GLY A 85 -1.93 11.34 -10.78
N SER A 86 -1.20 10.61 -11.60
CA SER A 86 -1.76 9.79 -12.67
C SER A 86 -2.63 8.66 -12.12
N ILE A 87 -2.21 8.01 -11.03
CA ILE A 87 -2.99 6.96 -10.36
C ILE A 87 -4.26 7.53 -9.73
N ILE A 88 -4.19 8.71 -9.12
CA ILE A 88 -5.38 9.38 -8.55
C ILE A 88 -6.36 9.74 -9.67
N ARG A 89 -5.91 10.36 -10.76
CA ARG A 89 -6.78 10.67 -11.92
C ARG A 89 -7.41 9.40 -12.50
N PHE A 90 -6.65 8.33 -12.63
CA PHE A 90 -7.19 7.05 -13.06
C PHE A 90 -8.34 6.56 -12.16
N ALA A 91 -8.21 6.65 -10.84
CA ALA A 91 -9.28 6.29 -9.91
C ALA A 91 -10.49 7.23 -10.03
N LEU A 92 -10.26 8.54 -10.20
CA LEU A 92 -11.31 9.55 -10.41
C LEU A 92 -12.07 9.35 -11.72
N ASP A 93 -11.41 8.88 -12.78
CA ASP A 93 -12.03 8.57 -14.07
C ASP A 93 -12.74 7.21 -14.08
N ASN A 94 -12.42 6.33 -13.12
CA ASN A 94 -13.01 4.99 -13.01
C ASN A 94 -13.69 4.74 -11.64
N PRO A 95 -14.57 5.64 -11.17
CA PRO A 95 -15.06 5.65 -9.78
C PRO A 95 -15.97 4.47 -9.42
N LYS A 96 -16.51 3.74 -10.43
CA LYS A 96 -17.31 2.53 -10.21
C LYS A 96 -16.46 1.28 -9.97
N LYS A 97 -15.17 1.32 -10.38
CA LYS A 97 -14.28 0.17 -10.38
C LYS A 97 -13.26 0.22 -9.26
N ILE A 98 -12.79 1.41 -8.90
CA ILE A 98 -11.77 1.60 -7.88
C ILE A 98 -12.43 2.07 -6.59
N ALA A 99 -12.27 1.29 -5.52
CA ALA A 99 -12.85 1.58 -4.22
C ALA A 99 -12.03 2.62 -3.45
N PHE A 100 -10.72 2.40 -3.31
CA PHE A 100 -9.80 3.38 -2.72
C PHE A 100 -8.35 3.17 -3.17
N LEU A 101 -7.46 4.08 -2.77
CA LEU A 101 -6.04 4.09 -3.08
C LEU A 101 -5.21 3.89 -1.81
N SER A 102 -4.27 2.96 -1.87
CA SER A 102 -3.31 2.68 -0.80
C SER A 102 -1.89 2.89 -1.32
N PHE A 103 -1.29 4.01 -0.97
CA PHE A 103 0.10 4.30 -1.28
C PHE A 103 1.01 3.79 -0.17
N GLN A 104 2.07 3.10 -0.54
CA GLN A 104 3.00 2.50 0.40
C GLN A 104 4.41 3.02 0.14
N PRO A 105 4.90 4.00 0.93
CA PRO A 105 6.31 4.35 0.89
C PRO A 105 7.18 3.12 1.03
N VAL A 106 8.23 3.04 0.22
CA VAL A 106 9.13 1.89 0.19
C VAL A 106 9.72 1.58 1.57
N SER A 107 9.70 0.30 1.91
CA SER A 107 10.45 -0.29 3.03
C SER A 107 11.59 -1.12 2.48
N PHE A 108 12.80 -0.86 2.94
CA PHE A 108 13.99 -1.59 2.51
C PHE A 108 14.12 -2.88 3.32
N THR A 109 13.42 -3.91 2.87
CA THR A 109 13.32 -5.23 3.53
C THR A 109 13.59 -6.35 2.53
N GLY A 110 13.95 -7.52 3.02
CA GLY A 110 14.22 -8.67 2.19
C GLY A 110 15.41 -8.43 1.26
N ARG A 111 15.20 -8.44 -0.06
CA ARG A 111 16.28 -8.21 -1.04
C ARG A 111 16.85 -6.79 -1.04
N ASP A 112 16.12 -5.86 -0.46
CA ASP A 112 16.54 -4.45 -0.39
C ASP A 112 17.19 -4.07 0.95
N GLU A 113 17.40 -5.02 1.87
CA GLU A 113 18.10 -4.79 3.15
C GLU A 113 19.57 -4.40 2.97
N GLU A 114 20.22 -4.92 1.93
CA GLU A 114 21.61 -4.61 1.59
C GLU A 114 21.79 -3.31 0.78
N ILE A 115 20.76 -2.48 0.72
CA ILE A 115 20.80 -1.22 -0.03
C ILE A 115 21.91 -0.30 0.52
N THR A 116 22.70 0.31 -0.38
CA THR A 116 23.71 1.30 0.04
C THR A 116 23.05 2.53 0.66
N GLU A 117 23.74 3.20 1.59
CA GLU A 117 23.22 4.41 2.23
C GLU A 117 22.88 5.50 1.22
N GLN A 118 23.75 5.73 0.25
CA GLN A 118 23.53 6.70 -0.81
C GLN A 118 22.23 6.40 -1.57
N ARG A 119 22.05 5.15 -2.01
CA ARG A 119 20.86 4.73 -2.75
C ARG A 119 19.60 4.79 -1.88
N ARG A 120 19.69 4.39 -0.62
CA ARG A 120 18.60 4.46 0.33
C ARG A 120 18.12 5.92 0.53
N LEU A 121 19.02 6.86 0.72
CA LEU A 121 18.68 8.29 0.86
C LEU A 121 18.01 8.84 -0.41
N GLN A 122 18.47 8.45 -1.59
CA GLN A 122 17.87 8.85 -2.86
C GLN A 122 16.46 8.29 -3.05
N GLN A 123 16.23 7.04 -2.64
CA GLN A 123 14.98 6.33 -2.87
C GLN A 123 13.97 6.43 -1.73
N ARG A 124 14.36 6.94 -0.57
CA ARG A 124 13.47 7.12 0.57
C ARG A 124 12.29 8.02 0.21
N TYR A 125 11.10 7.50 0.45
CA TYR A 125 9.84 8.21 0.33
C TYR A 125 9.11 8.17 1.68
N THR A 126 8.34 9.19 2.03
CA THR A 126 7.63 9.29 3.30
C THR A 126 6.16 9.66 3.10
N LEU A 127 5.36 9.53 4.15
CA LEU A 127 3.96 9.94 4.13
C LEU A 127 3.79 11.45 3.89
N SER A 128 4.73 12.25 4.38
CA SER A 128 4.75 13.70 4.11
C SER A 128 5.00 13.99 2.63
N HIS A 129 5.93 13.28 1.98
CA HIS A 129 6.14 13.40 0.54
C HIS A 129 4.85 13.07 -0.22
N LEU A 130 4.11 12.02 0.18
CA LEU A 130 2.84 11.66 -0.46
C LEU A 130 1.85 12.82 -0.43
N ALA A 131 1.60 13.42 0.73
CA ALA A 131 0.66 14.53 0.87
C ALA A 131 1.05 15.73 -0.01
N HIS A 132 2.34 16.04 -0.08
CA HIS A 132 2.86 17.12 -0.93
C HIS A 132 2.81 16.78 -2.43
N ASP A 133 3.08 15.53 -2.81
CA ASP A 133 2.98 15.08 -4.21
C ASP A 133 1.52 15.09 -4.69
N VAL A 134 0.56 14.71 -3.85
CA VAL A 134 -0.87 14.83 -4.18
C VAL A 134 -1.25 16.29 -4.43
N LYS A 135 -0.83 17.21 -3.58
CA LYS A 135 -1.05 18.64 -3.80
C LYS A 135 -0.39 19.12 -5.10
N LYS A 136 0.88 18.77 -5.31
CA LYS A 136 1.65 19.22 -6.47
C LYS A 136 1.11 18.66 -7.79
N GLN A 137 0.70 17.40 -7.84
CA GLN A 137 0.37 16.68 -9.08
C GLN A 137 -1.12 16.72 -9.42
N VAL A 138 -1.99 16.92 -8.42
CA VAL A 138 -3.46 16.94 -8.62
C VAL A 138 -4.11 18.21 -8.10
N GLY A 139 -3.56 18.83 -7.06
CA GLY A 139 -4.07 20.09 -6.51
C GLY A 139 -5.35 19.97 -5.66
N ILE A 140 -5.74 18.74 -5.29
CA ILE A 140 -7.04 18.49 -4.63
C ILE A 140 -7.00 18.57 -3.10
N THR A 141 -5.84 18.51 -2.47
CA THR A 141 -5.71 18.51 -1.00
C THR A 141 -4.62 19.44 -0.51
N GLU A 142 -4.79 19.93 0.74
CA GLU A 142 -3.77 20.68 1.46
C GLU A 142 -3.07 19.77 2.48
N PRO A 143 -1.74 19.56 2.40
CA PRO A 143 -1.01 18.61 3.22
C PRO A 143 -1.22 18.75 4.72
N THR A 144 -1.31 19.97 5.22
CA THR A 144 -1.44 20.26 6.66
C THR A 144 -2.87 20.31 7.16
N ARG A 145 -3.87 20.46 6.28
CA ARG A 145 -5.27 20.56 6.64
C ARG A 145 -6.03 19.26 6.46
N ASP A 146 -5.73 18.53 5.36
CA ASP A 146 -6.62 17.48 4.85
C ASP A 146 -6.15 16.07 5.15
N TRP A 147 -4.95 15.90 5.70
CA TRP A 147 -4.36 14.59 5.98
C TRP A 147 -4.35 14.30 7.47
N PHE A 148 -4.87 13.13 7.84
CA PHE A 148 -4.98 12.70 9.23
C PHE A 148 -4.34 11.33 9.45
N PRO A 149 -3.83 11.04 10.65
CA PRO A 149 -3.38 9.69 10.99
C PRO A 149 -4.52 8.67 10.82
N LEU A 150 -4.22 7.50 10.29
CA LEU A 150 -5.22 6.42 10.11
C LEU A 150 -5.78 5.93 11.45
N SER A 151 -5.03 6.08 12.54
CA SER A 151 -5.50 5.79 13.91
C SER A 151 -6.76 6.56 14.31
N LEU A 152 -7.07 7.68 13.64
CA LEU A 152 -8.30 8.42 13.83
C LEU A 152 -9.56 7.60 13.52
N MET A 153 -9.43 6.59 12.65
CA MET A 153 -10.52 5.68 12.28
C MET A 153 -11.01 4.82 13.45
N GLY A 154 -10.19 4.67 14.51
CA GLY A 154 -10.60 3.95 15.73
C GLY A 154 -11.90 4.49 16.34
N ALA A 155 -12.08 5.81 16.39
CA ALA A 155 -13.30 6.42 16.92
C ALA A 155 -14.57 6.04 16.11
N PHE A 156 -14.42 5.82 14.80
CA PHE A 156 -15.52 5.36 13.94
C PHE A 156 -15.84 3.88 14.19
N ALA A 157 -14.82 3.07 14.44
CA ALA A 157 -14.99 1.67 14.82
C ALA A 157 -15.71 1.54 16.17
N ASP A 158 -15.26 2.28 17.17
CA ASP A 158 -15.88 2.30 18.51
C ASP A 158 -17.33 2.76 18.48
N PHE A 159 -17.64 3.75 17.63
CA PHE A 159 -19.02 4.20 17.43
C PHE A 159 -19.88 3.13 16.73
N ALA A 160 -19.33 2.45 15.73
CA ALA A 160 -20.02 1.35 15.05
C ALA A 160 -20.33 0.20 16.02
N ASP A 161 -19.39 -0.16 16.89
CA ASP A 161 -19.59 -1.16 17.94
C ASP A 161 -20.70 -0.76 18.92
N LEU A 162 -20.73 0.49 19.32
CA LEU A 162 -21.79 1.01 20.20
C LEU A 162 -23.19 0.87 19.58
N VAL A 163 -23.29 1.11 18.25
CA VAL A 163 -24.59 1.15 17.57
C VAL A 163 -25.03 -0.23 17.07
N HIS A 164 -24.10 -1.05 16.63
CA HIS A 164 -24.37 -2.34 15.97
C HIS A 164 -23.85 -3.55 16.75
N GLY A 165 -23.05 -3.32 17.80
CA GLY A 165 -22.36 -4.37 18.54
C GLY A 165 -21.03 -4.77 17.90
N PRO A 166 -20.24 -5.62 18.60
CA PRO A 166 -18.88 -5.99 18.20
C PRO A 166 -18.81 -6.84 16.92
N GLU A 167 -19.93 -7.35 16.44
CA GLU A 167 -20.07 -8.04 15.16
C GLU A 167 -20.20 -7.08 13.97
N ALA A 168 -20.26 -5.77 14.20
CA ALA A 168 -20.34 -4.78 13.15
C ALA A 168 -19.07 -4.80 12.28
N GLU A 169 -19.23 -4.73 10.97
CA GLU A 169 -18.12 -4.75 10.03
C GLU A 169 -17.05 -3.69 10.35
N TRP A 170 -17.49 -2.47 10.66
CA TRP A 170 -16.59 -1.37 10.98
C TRP A 170 -15.98 -1.45 12.38
N GLY A 171 -16.66 -2.08 13.33
CA GLY A 171 -16.11 -2.34 14.64
C GLY A 171 -14.90 -3.30 14.59
N GLN A 172 -14.88 -4.20 13.61
CA GLN A 172 -13.78 -5.12 13.41
C GLN A 172 -12.61 -4.51 12.63
N VAL A 173 -12.82 -3.38 11.94
CA VAL A 173 -11.76 -2.61 11.29
C VAL A 173 -11.19 -1.59 12.28
N SER A 174 -10.72 -2.07 13.42
CA SER A 174 -10.01 -1.22 14.37
C SER A 174 -8.68 -0.77 13.77
N CYS A 175 -8.62 0.46 13.28
CA CYS A 175 -7.38 1.10 12.85
C CYS A 175 -6.60 1.68 14.04
N GLY A 176 -6.49 0.93 15.13
CA GLY A 176 -5.72 1.29 16.31
C GLY A 176 -4.21 1.30 16.11
N CYS A 177 -3.72 1.36 14.88
CA CYS A 177 -2.29 1.45 14.60
C CYS A 177 -1.67 2.75 15.13
N HIS A 178 -0.39 2.71 15.39
CA HIS A 178 0.35 3.90 15.80
C HIS A 178 0.18 5.05 14.79
N PRO A 179 -0.01 6.32 15.22
CA PRO A 179 -0.25 7.45 14.33
C PRO A 179 0.77 7.62 13.20
N ASN A 180 2.02 7.21 13.42
CA ASN A 180 3.09 7.28 12.41
C ASN A 180 3.05 6.11 11.39
N CYS A 181 2.14 5.15 11.52
CA CYS A 181 2.04 4.04 10.57
C CYS A 181 1.37 4.45 9.27
N GLY A 182 0.44 5.39 9.32
CA GLY A 182 -0.28 5.79 8.13
C GLY A 182 -1.03 7.09 8.28
N VAL A 183 -1.25 7.74 7.15
CA VAL A 183 -2.09 8.93 7.02
C VAL A 183 -3.08 8.74 5.88
N GLY A 184 -4.19 9.44 5.95
CA GLY A 184 -5.19 9.39 4.89
C GLY A 184 -5.99 10.67 4.78
N THR A 185 -6.61 10.81 3.63
CA THR A 185 -7.60 11.84 3.32
C THR A 185 -8.75 11.21 2.54
N ALA A 186 -9.85 11.91 2.46
CA ALA A 186 -10.99 11.50 1.65
C ALA A 186 -11.42 12.65 0.74
N VAL A 187 -11.76 12.31 -0.50
CA VAL A 187 -12.26 13.25 -1.49
C VAL A 187 -13.68 12.86 -1.88
N MET A 188 -14.62 13.80 -1.77
CA MET A 188 -15.96 13.63 -2.30
C MET A 188 -15.95 14.01 -3.77
N VAL A 189 -16.42 13.09 -4.61
CA VAL A 189 -16.43 13.23 -6.07
C VAL A 189 -17.86 13.08 -6.57
N ASP A 190 -18.34 14.05 -7.33
CA ASP A 190 -19.57 13.93 -8.11
C ASP A 190 -19.27 13.20 -9.42
N LYS A 191 -19.88 12.03 -9.62
CA LYS A 191 -19.66 11.21 -10.82
C LYS A 191 -20.25 11.82 -12.09
N GLU A 192 -21.19 12.75 -11.98
CA GLU A 192 -21.86 13.38 -13.11
C GLU A 192 -21.07 14.57 -13.65
N ASN A 193 -20.73 15.53 -12.79
CA ASN A 193 -20.08 16.78 -13.21
C ASN A 193 -18.58 16.82 -12.94
N LYS A 194 -18.03 15.75 -12.30
CA LYS A 194 -16.61 15.63 -11.92
C LYS A 194 -16.13 16.68 -10.91
N GLU A 195 -17.04 17.38 -10.24
CA GLU A 195 -16.68 18.24 -9.11
C GLU A 195 -16.11 17.36 -7.98
N MET A 196 -15.00 17.82 -7.40
CA MET A 196 -14.34 17.10 -6.31
C MET A 196 -13.88 18.08 -5.24
N LYS A 197 -14.05 17.67 -3.97
CA LYS A 197 -13.54 18.42 -2.81
C LYS A 197 -13.05 17.49 -1.72
N PRO A 198 -11.95 17.84 -1.03
CA PRO A 198 -11.53 17.11 0.15
C PRO A 198 -12.62 17.20 1.22
N VAL A 199 -12.95 16.07 1.81
CA VAL A 199 -13.96 16.03 2.89
C VAL A 199 -13.60 16.94 4.06
N PRO A 200 -12.31 17.04 4.49
CA PRO A 200 -11.92 17.94 5.57
C PRO A 200 -12.13 19.45 5.26
N GLU A 201 -12.33 19.83 4.01
CA GLU A 201 -12.63 21.22 3.65
C GLU A 201 -14.01 21.65 4.11
N PHE A 202 -15.00 20.74 4.07
CA PHE A 202 -16.38 21.04 4.39
C PHE A 202 -16.92 20.30 5.64
N LEU A 203 -16.12 19.36 6.20
CA LEU A 203 -16.43 18.65 7.42
C LEU A 203 -15.26 18.77 8.41
N ASN A 204 -15.48 19.37 9.55
CA ASN A 204 -14.45 19.48 10.59
C ASN A 204 -14.20 18.11 11.24
N ILE A 205 -13.29 17.32 10.65
CA ILE A 205 -12.99 15.96 11.07
C ILE A 205 -12.50 15.88 12.52
N PRO A 206 -11.52 16.69 13.00
CA PRO A 206 -11.09 16.61 14.39
C PRO A 206 -12.20 16.90 15.39
N GLY A 207 -13.06 17.89 15.09
CA GLY A 207 -14.19 18.23 15.94
C GLY A 207 -15.25 17.12 15.97
N LEU A 208 -15.55 16.54 14.80
CA LEU A 208 -16.51 15.43 14.67
C LEU A 208 -16.03 14.19 15.44
N VAL A 209 -14.77 13.81 15.29
CA VAL A 209 -14.18 12.65 16.00
C VAL A 209 -14.20 12.86 17.50
N LYS A 210 -13.88 14.08 17.98
CA LYS A 210 -13.95 14.40 19.40
C LYS A 210 -15.37 14.28 19.96
N ASP A 211 -16.37 14.74 19.22
CA ASP A 211 -17.77 14.62 19.65
C ASP A 211 -18.26 13.16 19.53
N MET A 212 -17.85 12.43 18.50
CA MET A 212 -18.11 11.00 18.33
C MET A 212 -17.57 10.19 19.53
N GLN A 213 -16.34 10.43 19.95
CA GLN A 213 -15.74 9.75 21.09
C GLN A 213 -16.49 10.00 22.39
N LYS A 214 -16.92 11.25 22.63
CA LYS A 214 -17.78 11.58 23.80
C LYS A 214 -19.13 10.86 23.76
N ILE A 215 -19.69 10.68 22.55
CA ILE A 215 -20.97 9.96 22.39
C ILE A 215 -20.76 8.49 22.71
N THR A 216 -19.66 7.91 22.23
CA THR A 216 -19.29 6.52 22.48
C THR A 216 -19.04 6.27 23.97
N ASP A 217 -18.24 7.11 24.61
CA ASP A 217 -17.92 7.02 26.04
C ASP A 217 -19.17 7.16 26.93
N ALA A 218 -20.13 7.99 26.52
CA ALA A 218 -21.37 8.19 27.26
C ALA A 218 -22.35 7.01 27.19
N ALA A 219 -22.25 6.17 26.16
CA ALA A 219 -22.99 4.92 25.92
C ALA A 219 -24.49 5.00 26.20
N ARG A 220 -25.18 6.07 25.75
CA ARG A 220 -26.59 6.36 26.06
C ARG A 220 -27.62 5.50 25.30
N GLY A 221 -27.19 4.41 24.71
CA GLY A 221 -28.00 3.51 23.91
C GLY A 221 -28.13 3.96 22.45
N LYS A 222 -28.45 3.01 21.58
CA LYS A 222 -28.42 3.15 20.12
C LYS A 222 -29.15 4.37 19.58
N TRP A 223 -30.42 4.56 19.99
CA TRP A 223 -31.23 5.66 19.48
C TRP A 223 -30.67 7.05 19.85
N MET A 224 -30.31 7.25 21.12
CA MET A 224 -29.76 8.51 21.59
C MET A 224 -28.38 8.78 20.95
N SER A 225 -27.54 7.78 20.83
CA SER A 225 -26.22 7.90 20.21
C SER A 225 -26.33 8.30 18.72
N ASN A 226 -27.27 7.71 17.98
CA ASN A 226 -27.55 8.10 16.59
C ASN A 226 -28.08 9.53 16.47
N LEU A 227 -28.97 9.94 17.36
CA LEU A 227 -29.48 11.32 17.40
C LEU A 227 -28.33 12.32 17.67
N MET A 228 -27.50 12.04 18.68
CA MET A 228 -26.37 12.90 19.02
C MET A 228 -25.33 12.94 17.89
N MET A 229 -25.11 11.82 17.19
CA MET A 229 -24.23 11.78 16.02
C MET A 229 -24.78 12.62 14.87
N GLY A 230 -26.09 12.58 14.62
CA GLY A 230 -26.76 13.45 13.66
C GLY A 230 -26.54 14.94 13.98
N LEU A 231 -26.67 15.33 15.25
CA LEU A 231 -26.39 16.70 15.70
C LEU A 231 -24.91 17.08 15.59
N ALA A 232 -23.99 16.13 15.83
CA ALA A 232 -22.56 16.33 15.64
C ALA A 232 -22.21 16.55 14.16
N LEU A 233 -22.79 15.76 13.26
CA LEU A 233 -22.62 15.95 11.81
C LEU A 233 -23.12 17.34 11.37
N LEU A 234 -24.31 17.74 11.81
CA LEU A 234 -24.86 19.07 11.54
C LEU A 234 -23.93 20.19 12.04
N LYS A 235 -23.42 20.06 13.25
CA LYS A 235 -22.51 21.03 13.89
C LYS A 235 -21.20 21.22 13.12
N HIS A 236 -20.66 20.15 12.57
CA HIS A 236 -19.33 20.13 11.93
C HIS A 236 -19.36 20.27 10.43
N TYR A 237 -20.55 20.28 9.80
CA TYR A 237 -20.73 20.43 8.36
C TYR A 237 -20.79 21.89 7.93
N ASN A 238 -20.02 22.23 6.88
CA ASN A 238 -20.04 23.55 6.27
C ASN A 238 -20.63 23.50 4.85
N PRO A 239 -21.89 23.87 4.63
CA PRO A 239 -22.53 23.78 3.33
C PRO A 239 -21.93 24.73 2.29
N TYR A 240 -21.30 25.83 2.70
CA TYR A 240 -20.68 26.80 1.78
C TYR A 240 -19.36 26.30 1.17
N ARG A 241 -18.76 25.29 1.78
CA ARG A 241 -17.52 24.68 1.30
C ARG A 241 -17.72 23.30 0.70
N ALA A 242 -18.90 22.72 0.87
CA ALA A 242 -19.24 21.43 0.25
C ALA A 242 -19.33 21.54 -1.28
N PRO A 243 -19.25 20.43 -2.02
CA PRO A 243 -19.56 20.42 -3.45
C PRO A 243 -20.97 20.98 -3.69
N SER A 244 -21.19 21.64 -4.83
CA SER A 244 -22.35 22.51 -5.10
C SER A 244 -23.72 21.83 -4.89
N GLN A 245 -23.82 20.54 -5.10
CA GLN A 245 -25.06 19.76 -4.92
C GLN A 245 -24.98 18.72 -3.78
N PHE A 246 -23.92 18.75 -2.97
CA PHE A 246 -23.76 17.86 -1.83
C PHE A 246 -24.40 18.48 -0.59
N THR A 247 -25.60 18.02 -0.28
CA THR A 247 -26.39 18.52 0.84
C THR A 247 -26.06 17.79 2.15
N LEU A 248 -26.52 18.36 3.28
CA LEU A 248 -26.44 17.68 4.58
C LEU A 248 -27.17 16.31 4.55
N TYR A 249 -28.27 16.21 3.79
CA TYR A 249 -28.98 14.93 3.61
C TYR A 249 -28.09 13.89 2.91
N GLU A 250 -27.35 14.29 1.87
CA GLU A 250 -26.38 13.39 1.22
C GLU A 250 -25.24 13.01 2.17
N LEU A 251 -24.79 13.92 3.04
CA LEU A 251 -23.81 13.60 4.08
C LEU A 251 -24.35 12.52 5.04
N PHE A 252 -25.58 12.70 5.55
CA PHE A 252 -26.22 11.70 6.41
C PHE A 252 -26.35 10.35 5.72
N LYS A 253 -26.81 10.35 4.49
CA LYS A 253 -26.94 9.13 3.66
C LYS A 253 -25.59 8.44 3.45
N LYS A 254 -24.52 9.19 3.19
CA LYS A 254 -23.15 8.65 3.06
C LYS A 254 -22.62 8.10 4.38
N PHE A 255 -22.85 8.81 5.46
CA PHE A 255 -22.46 8.35 6.78
C PHE A 255 -23.19 7.06 7.16
N ASP A 256 -24.50 6.99 6.95
CA ASP A 256 -25.28 5.79 7.16
C ASP A 256 -24.81 4.61 6.31
N LYS A 257 -24.59 4.83 5.00
CA LYS A 257 -24.05 3.80 4.09
C LYS A 257 -22.65 3.33 4.48
N SER A 258 -21.79 4.24 4.95
CA SER A 258 -20.41 3.91 5.30
C SER A 258 -20.30 3.19 6.64
N PHE A 259 -21.16 3.53 7.61
CA PHE A 259 -21.10 3.01 8.97
C PHE A 259 -22.31 2.15 9.34
N GLY A 260 -23.27 1.95 8.43
CA GLY A 260 -24.38 1.03 8.59
C GLY A 260 -25.34 1.40 9.71
N LEU A 261 -25.60 2.69 9.96
CA LEU A 261 -26.45 3.15 11.05
C LEU A 261 -27.87 2.62 10.97
N THR A 262 -28.46 2.55 9.78
CA THR A 262 -29.82 2.06 9.57
C THR A 262 -29.88 0.64 9.05
N GLY A 263 -28.78 0.12 8.50
CA GLY A 263 -28.69 -1.25 7.96
C GLY A 263 -29.53 -1.49 6.71
N LYS A 264 -30.05 -0.42 6.06
CA LYS A 264 -31.03 -0.58 4.99
C LYS A 264 -30.46 -0.62 3.58
N ASP A 265 -29.39 0.14 3.31
CA ASP A 265 -29.06 0.43 1.90
C ASP A 265 -27.66 0.04 1.46
N TYR A 266 -26.75 -0.33 2.37
CA TYR A 266 -25.38 -0.55 1.96
C TYR A 266 -24.62 -1.51 2.85
N GLY A 267 -24.39 -2.69 2.29
CA GLY A 267 -23.64 -3.73 2.97
C GLY A 267 -24.22 -4.02 4.33
N LYS A 268 -24.81 -5.15 4.51
CA LYS A 268 -25.30 -5.57 5.82
C LYS A 268 -24.19 -5.36 6.84
N VAL A 269 -24.50 -4.74 7.93
CA VAL A 269 -23.59 -4.48 9.05
C VAL A 269 -22.99 -5.78 9.57
N THR A 270 -23.70 -6.89 9.38
CA THR A 270 -23.31 -8.23 9.74
C THR A 270 -23.25 -9.11 8.51
N GLY A 271 -22.06 -9.45 8.05
CA GLY A 271 -21.85 -10.57 7.14
C GLY A 271 -22.10 -10.26 5.66
N ASP A 272 -22.83 -11.03 4.98
CA ASP A 272 -22.90 -11.25 3.53
C ASP A 272 -23.15 -9.99 2.69
N ARG A 273 -22.09 -9.30 2.31
CA ARG A 273 -22.17 -8.30 1.25
C ARG A 273 -22.43 -9.02 -0.08
N THR A 274 -23.53 -8.69 -0.69
CA THR A 274 -23.90 -9.27 -1.99
C THR A 274 -23.37 -8.42 -3.14
N LYS A 275 -23.38 -8.98 -4.35
CA LYS A 275 -23.08 -8.22 -5.57
C LYS A 275 -24.02 -7.02 -5.73
N ASP A 276 -25.26 -7.14 -5.31
CA ASP A 276 -26.27 -6.08 -5.40
C ASP A 276 -25.92 -4.88 -4.49
N ASP A 277 -25.35 -5.12 -3.30
CA ASP A 277 -24.88 -4.06 -2.42
C ASP A 277 -23.75 -3.24 -3.06
N ILE A 278 -22.88 -3.89 -3.82
CA ILE A 278 -21.80 -3.25 -4.57
C ILE A 278 -22.38 -2.40 -5.71
N GLU A 279 -23.38 -2.90 -6.43
CA GLU A 279 -24.03 -2.16 -7.52
C GLU A 279 -24.77 -0.92 -7.01
N VAL A 280 -25.43 -1.00 -5.83
CA VAL A 280 -26.03 0.18 -5.17
C VAL A 280 -24.97 1.27 -4.90
N ARG A 281 -23.78 0.89 -4.41
CA ARG A 281 -22.66 1.83 -4.24
C ARG A 281 -22.20 2.42 -5.59
N ARG A 282 -22.08 1.58 -6.60
CA ARG A 282 -21.64 1.98 -7.94
C ARG A 282 -22.63 2.94 -8.62
N ALA A 283 -23.92 2.76 -8.36
CA ALA A 283 -24.99 3.60 -8.91
C ALA A 283 -25.13 4.95 -8.20
N ASP A 284 -24.63 5.09 -6.97
CA ASP A 284 -24.69 6.35 -6.24
C ASP A 284 -23.93 7.45 -6.98
N ARG A 285 -24.54 8.63 -7.09
CA ARG A 285 -23.93 9.81 -7.74
C ARG A 285 -22.61 10.22 -7.08
N TRP A 286 -22.57 10.20 -5.77
CA TRP A 286 -21.41 10.64 -4.98
C TRP A 286 -20.44 9.49 -4.73
N ASN A 287 -19.20 9.67 -5.11
CA ASN A 287 -18.11 8.76 -4.79
C ASN A 287 -17.28 9.33 -3.63
N PHE A 288 -17.10 8.51 -2.60
CA PHE A 288 -16.17 8.80 -1.51
C PHE A 288 -14.85 8.08 -1.81
N LEU A 289 -13.89 8.81 -2.39
CA LEU A 289 -12.59 8.23 -2.70
C LEU A 289 -11.64 8.45 -1.52
N PHE A 290 -11.29 7.36 -0.85
CA PHE A 290 -10.30 7.37 0.20
C PHE A 290 -8.90 7.22 -0.39
N ILE A 291 -7.97 8.10 0.01
CA ILE A 291 -6.58 8.12 -0.41
C ILE A 291 -5.74 7.97 0.86
N ALA A 292 -5.10 6.83 1.02
CA ALA A 292 -4.32 6.53 2.21
C ALA A 292 -2.86 6.24 1.87
N GLY A 293 -1.99 6.55 2.80
CA GLY A 293 -0.61 6.11 2.82
C GLY A 293 -0.34 5.25 4.05
N MET A 294 0.24 4.07 3.85
CA MET A 294 0.70 3.19 4.92
C MET A 294 2.19 2.96 4.77
N TRP A 295 2.98 3.31 5.78
CA TRP A 295 4.43 3.16 5.74
C TRP A 295 4.89 2.05 6.69
N PHE A 296 5.23 0.92 6.11
CA PHE A 296 5.82 -0.20 6.84
C PHE A 296 7.26 0.12 7.24
N GLN A 297 7.68 -0.44 8.36
CA GLN A 297 9.02 -0.21 8.89
C GLN A 297 10.07 -1.04 8.15
N ASP A 298 11.30 -0.57 8.16
CA ASP A 298 12.52 -1.28 7.79
C ASP A 298 13.59 -1.14 8.88
N LEU A 299 14.74 -1.76 8.72
CA LEU A 299 15.83 -1.73 9.70
C LEU A 299 16.35 -0.31 10.01
N PHE A 300 16.12 0.64 9.09
CA PHE A 300 16.61 2.02 9.20
C PHE A 300 15.63 2.98 9.89
N ASN A 301 14.41 2.54 10.17
CA ASN A 301 13.37 3.34 10.81
C ASN A 301 12.53 2.56 11.83
N TYR A 302 13.09 1.49 12.38
CA TYR A 302 12.39 0.58 13.27
C TYR A 302 12.02 1.27 14.61
N ASP A 303 10.76 1.16 15.01
CA ASP A 303 10.20 1.70 16.26
C ASP A 303 9.32 0.63 16.91
N PHE A 304 9.71 0.13 18.08
CA PHE A 304 9.00 -0.89 18.83
C PHE A 304 7.58 -0.50 19.19
N ARG A 305 7.32 0.77 19.48
CA ARG A 305 5.96 1.27 19.80
C ARG A 305 4.99 1.05 18.65
N ARG A 306 5.49 1.18 17.42
CA ARG A 306 4.69 0.89 16.21
C ARG A 306 4.42 -0.60 16.05
N THR A 307 5.32 -1.48 16.49
CA THR A 307 5.11 -2.93 16.43
C THR A 307 4.16 -3.42 17.51
N GLU A 308 4.21 -2.84 18.71
CA GLU A 308 3.30 -3.16 19.80
C GLU A 308 1.84 -2.75 19.51
N MET A 309 1.64 -1.65 18.80
CA MET A 309 0.33 -1.16 18.36
C MET A 309 -0.08 -1.70 16.98
N CYS A 310 0.57 -2.74 16.46
CA CYS A 310 0.32 -3.21 15.11
C CYS A 310 -1.00 -4.01 15.04
N ILE A 311 -1.87 -3.59 14.14
CA ILE A 311 -3.15 -4.28 13.85
C ILE A 311 -3.10 -5.14 12.59
N ILE A 312 -1.91 -5.34 12.04
CA ILE A 312 -1.66 -6.17 10.86
C ILE A 312 -0.68 -7.28 11.28
N PRO A 313 -1.13 -8.32 12.00
CA PRO A 313 -0.28 -9.43 12.37
C PRO A 313 -0.17 -10.46 11.24
N TYR A 314 0.96 -11.15 11.20
CA TYR A 314 1.03 -12.46 10.56
C TYR A 314 0.57 -13.53 11.53
N GLY A 315 -0.33 -14.41 11.11
CA GLY A 315 -0.59 -15.67 11.76
C GLY A 315 0.52 -16.66 11.41
N THR A 316 1.31 -17.03 12.38
CA THR A 316 2.41 -18.00 12.21
C THR A 316 2.21 -19.22 13.11
N GLN A 317 3.02 -20.24 12.94
CA GLN A 317 3.03 -21.40 13.83
C GLN A 317 3.45 -21.03 15.27
N GLU A 318 4.16 -19.94 15.44
CA GLU A 318 4.60 -19.38 16.73
C GLU A 318 3.63 -18.33 17.30
N GLY A 319 2.45 -18.19 16.69
CA GLY A 319 1.44 -17.23 17.09
C GLY A 319 1.39 -15.97 16.19
N GLU A 320 0.75 -14.92 16.68
CA GLU A 320 0.60 -13.66 15.94
C GLU A 320 1.83 -12.77 16.12
N ILE A 321 2.44 -12.37 15.01
CA ILE A 321 3.61 -11.49 15.00
C ILE A 321 3.29 -10.28 14.14
N SER A 322 3.57 -9.08 14.65
CA SER A 322 3.33 -7.84 13.89
C SER A 322 4.03 -7.87 12.53
N PHE A 323 3.35 -7.37 11.49
CA PHE A 323 3.85 -7.34 10.12
C PHE A 323 5.28 -6.77 10.01
N CYS A 324 5.51 -5.64 10.68
CA CYS A 324 6.84 -5.00 10.66
C CYS A 324 7.87 -5.84 11.42
N ALA A 325 7.55 -6.39 12.59
CA ALA A 325 8.47 -7.23 13.33
C ALA A 325 8.84 -8.52 12.57
N TYR A 326 7.89 -9.12 11.87
CA TYR A 326 8.11 -10.34 11.07
C TYR A 326 9.07 -10.09 9.90
N ASN A 327 8.89 -8.99 9.18
CA ASN A 327 9.68 -8.68 7.97
C ASN A 327 11.00 -7.97 8.25
N THR A 328 11.18 -7.41 9.46
CA THR A 328 12.36 -6.64 9.87
C THR A 328 12.84 -7.11 11.24
N GLY A 329 13.63 -6.34 11.91
CA GLY A 329 14.05 -6.61 13.29
C GLY A 329 15.02 -7.79 13.39
N ILE A 330 14.75 -8.71 14.31
CA ILE A 330 15.66 -9.83 14.65
C ILE A 330 15.64 -11.01 13.66
N GLY A 331 14.94 -10.89 12.53
CA GLY A 331 14.89 -11.98 11.55
C GLY A 331 13.84 -13.04 11.85
N TRP A 332 12.73 -12.71 12.52
CA TRP A 332 11.63 -13.63 12.82
C TRP A 332 11.20 -14.45 11.63
N ARG A 333 11.11 -13.85 10.46
CA ARG A 333 10.76 -14.55 9.23
C ARG A 333 11.68 -15.73 8.96
N ASN A 334 12.99 -15.49 8.95
CA ASN A 334 13.97 -16.55 8.66
C ASN A 334 13.96 -17.63 9.75
N ILE A 335 13.81 -17.25 11.02
CA ILE A 335 13.74 -18.18 12.15
C ILE A 335 12.54 -19.11 11.97
N ILE A 336 11.34 -18.56 11.81
CA ILE A 336 10.10 -19.34 11.74
C ILE A 336 10.05 -20.18 10.46
N GLU A 337 10.41 -19.61 9.30
CA GLU A 337 10.47 -20.36 8.05
C GLU A 337 11.43 -21.54 8.14
N ASN A 338 12.59 -21.39 8.77
CA ASN A 338 13.54 -22.49 8.97
C ASN A 338 13.06 -23.54 9.98
N MET A 339 12.40 -23.13 11.07
CA MET A 339 11.87 -24.05 12.08
C MET A 339 10.75 -24.95 11.53
N HIS A 340 9.91 -24.40 10.66
CA HIS A 340 8.70 -25.06 10.16
C HIS A 340 8.78 -25.52 8.71
N GLN A 341 9.95 -25.42 8.09
CA GLN A 341 10.16 -25.89 6.72
C GLN A 341 10.08 -27.43 6.68
N ASN A 342 9.04 -27.95 6.03
CA ASN A 342 8.81 -29.38 5.88
C ASN A 342 9.16 -29.93 4.49
N ALA A 343 9.50 -29.04 3.54
CA ALA A 343 9.96 -29.41 2.22
C ALA A 343 10.90 -28.35 1.65
N THR A 344 11.89 -28.75 0.86
CA THR A 344 12.68 -27.82 0.05
C THR A 344 11.85 -27.35 -1.14
N VAL A 345 12.17 -26.16 -1.69
CA VAL A 345 11.54 -25.66 -2.92
C VAL A 345 11.71 -26.66 -4.06
N ALA A 346 12.86 -27.34 -4.16
CA ALA A 346 13.10 -28.35 -5.17
C ALA A 346 12.12 -29.52 -5.04
N LYS A 347 11.97 -30.09 -3.83
CA LYS A 347 11.03 -31.19 -3.57
C LYS A 347 9.58 -30.77 -3.86
N TRP A 348 9.19 -29.55 -3.46
CA TRP A 348 7.85 -29.05 -3.74
C TRP A 348 7.58 -28.96 -5.26
N TYR A 349 8.58 -28.51 -6.06
CA TYR A 349 8.46 -28.48 -7.50
C TYR A 349 8.40 -29.87 -8.16
N GLU A 350 9.08 -30.86 -7.60
CA GLU A 350 8.98 -32.26 -8.06
C GLU A 350 7.55 -32.80 -7.88
N GLU A 351 6.89 -32.48 -6.78
CA GLU A 351 5.54 -32.95 -6.44
C GLU A 351 4.42 -32.16 -7.16
N HIS A 352 4.57 -30.84 -7.33
CA HIS A 352 3.51 -29.94 -7.79
C HIS A 352 3.75 -29.30 -9.15
N GLY A 353 4.92 -29.53 -9.75
CA GLY A 353 5.36 -28.84 -10.95
C GLY A 353 5.82 -27.40 -10.67
N ARG A 354 6.56 -26.84 -11.60
CA ARG A 354 7.07 -25.47 -11.48
C ARG A 354 6.05 -24.47 -12.00
N HIS A 355 5.67 -23.52 -11.17
CA HIS A 355 4.84 -22.39 -11.59
C HIS A 355 5.57 -21.56 -12.66
N GLU A 356 4.84 -21.06 -13.65
CA GLU A 356 5.40 -20.17 -14.65
C GLU A 356 5.88 -18.86 -14.00
N ILE A 357 7.11 -18.48 -14.31
CA ILE A 357 7.72 -17.25 -13.81
C ILE A 357 7.69 -16.21 -14.92
N PHE A 358 6.96 -15.13 -14.71
CA PHE A 358 6.96 -13.96 -15.58
C PHE A 358 8.02 -12.98 -15.05
N ALA A 359 9.18 -12.93 -15.70
CA ALA A 359 10.28 -12.05 -15.39
C ALA A 359 11.15 -11.81 -16.64
N GLY A 360 12.09 -10.86 -16.57
CA GLY A 360 13.01 -10.59 -17.67
C GLY A 360 12.32 -10.07 -18.94
N GLY A 361 11.19 -9.35 -18.78
CA GLY A 361 10.43 -8.81 -19.91
C GLY A 361 9.44 -9.77 -20.55
N LYS A 362 9.27 -10.99 -20.03
CA LYS A 362 8.24 -11.91 -20.52
C LYS A 362 6.86 -11.31 -20.39
N GLU A 363 6.01 -11.56 -21.38
CA GLU A 363 4.62 -11.15 -21.37
C GLU A 363 3.71 -12.26 -20.86
N VAL A 364 2.68 -11.87 -20.12
CA VAL A 364 1.57 -12.74 -19.72
C VAL A 364 0.65 -12.91 -20.93
N GLN A 365 0.33 -14.14 -21.28
CA GLN A 365 -0.62 -14.42 -22.36
C GLN A 365 -2.03 -14.13 -21.85
N LEU A 366 -2.68 -13.13 -22.45
CA LEU A 366 -4.06 -12.75 -22.17
C LEU A 366 -4.95 -13.20 -23.33
N SER A 367 -6.00 -13.94 -23.01
CA SER A 367 -6.98 -14.39 -24.00
C SER A 367 -7.76 -13.23 -24.63
N ASP A 368 -7.90 -12.15 -23.87
CA ASP A 368 -8.58 -10.91 -24.28
C ASP A 368 -7.86 -9.73 -23.62
N LYS A 369 -7.50 -8.73 -24.41
CA LYS A 369 -6.86 -7.49 -23.94
C LYS A 369 -7.85 -6.33 -23.79
N SER A 370 -9.13 -6.55 -24.10
CA SER A 370 -10.17 -5.52 -23.99
C SER A 370 -10.43 -5.14 -22.54
N HIS A 371 -10.67 -3.87 -22.30
CA HIS A 371 -11.07 -3.34 -21.01
C HIS A 371 -11.95 -2.09 -21.18
N SER A 372 -12.73 -1.79 -20.18
CA SER A 372 -13.64 -0.63 -20.16
C SER A 372 -13.14 0.50 -19.23
N MET A 373 -11.84 0.55 -18.91
CA MET A 373 -11.25 1.65 -18.14
C MET A 373 -11.06 2.88 -19.02
N VAL A 374 -11.35 4.04 -18.43
CA VAL A 374 -11.01 5.33 -18.98
C VAL A 374 -9.54 5.62 -18.67
N LEU A 375 -8.74 5.87 -19.70
CA LEU A 375 -7.34 6.24 -19.60
C LEU A 375 -7.14 7.64 -20.14
N ASN A 376 -6.49 8.51 -19.39
CA ASN A 376 -6.12 9.83 -19.87
C ASN A 376 -4.83 9.72 -20.70
N PRO A 377 -4.82 10.15 -21.97
CA PRO A 377 -3.63 10.05 -22.84
C PRO A 377 -2.39 10.75 -22.26
N ILE A 378 -2.56 11.83 -21.49
CA ILE A 378 -1.45 12.55 -20.86
C ILE A 378 -0.70 11.67 -19.83
N ASP A 379 -1.42 10.77 -19.15
CA ASP A 379 -0.84 9.90 -18.14
C ASP A 379 -0.10 8.69 -18.75
N LEU A 380 -0.35 8.40 -20.02
CA LEU A 380 0.39 7.39 -20.79
C LEU A 380 1.75 7.88 -21.28
N THR A 381 1.94 9.19 -21.33
CA THR A 381 3.20 9.84 -21.75
C THR A 381 4.03 10.14 -20.50
N ARG A 382 5.08 9.37 -20.28
CA ARG A 382 5.94 9.55 -19.12
C ARG A 382 7.21 10.32 -19.51
N PRO A 383 7.56 11.40 -18.79
CA PRO A 383 8.85 12.06 -18.99
C PRO A 383 9.98 11.08 -18.65
N ASN A 384 11.15 11.28 -19.26
CA ASN A 384 12.35 10.49 -18.97
C ASN A 384 12.61 10.48 -17.48
N LYS A 385 12.73 9.25 -16.93
CA LYS A 385 13.11 9.08 -15.53
C LYS A 385 14.55 9.52 -15.31
N PRO A 386 14.87 10.18 -14.21
CA PRO A 386 16.25 10.38 -13.82
C PRO A 386 16.92 9.01 -13.64
N THR A 387 18.09 8.84 -14.23
CA THR A 387 18.90 7.64 -14.02
C THR A 387 19.43 7.68 -12.60
N MET A 388 19.16 6.64 -11.83
CA MET A 388 19.74 6.49 -10.51
C MET A 388 21.22 6.17 -10.63
N GLU A 389 22.06 7.01 -10.05
CA GLU A 389 23.51 6.85 -10.06
C GLU A 389 23.99 5.94 -8.92
N GLY A 390 25.08 5.21 -9.18
CA GLY A 390 25.76 4.37 -8.19
C GLY A 390 25.13 2.98 -8.00
N PRO A 391 25.83 2.11 -7.26
CA PRO A 391 25.38 0.75 -6.99
C PRO A 391 24.16 0.72 -6.06
N LYS A 392 23.29 -0.27 -6.26
CA LYS A 392 22.10 -0.46 -5.42
C LYS A 392 22.43 -1.17 -4.10
N THR A 393 23.30 -2.17 -4.16
CA THR A 393 23.66 -3.01 -3.01
C THR A 393 25.16 -2.93 -2.71
N ALA A 394 25.55 -3.29 -1.49
CA ALA A 394 26.96 -3.42 -1.11
C ALA A 394 27.71 -4.42 -1.98
N HIS A 395 27.04 -5.48 -2.45
CA HIS A 395 27.63 -6.41 -3.40
C HIS A 395 27.92 -5.76 -4.76
N GLU A 396 26.96 -5.02 -5.33
CA GLU A 396 27.16 -4.26 -6.58
C GLU A 396 28.26 -3.23 -6.44
N GLU A 397 28.34 -2.55 -5.29
CA GLU A 397 29.40 -1.60 -4.96
C GLU A 397 30.78 -2.30 -4.97
N ALA A 398 30.90 -3.45 -4.32
CA ALA A 398 32.13 -4.23 -4.31
C ALA A 398 32.52 -4.72 -5.73
N VAL A 399 31.56 -5.13 -6.56
CA VAL A 399 31.81 -5.50 -7.95
C VAL A 399 32.27 -4.30 -8.77
N MET A 400 31.61 -3.15 -8.61
CA MET A 400 31.98 -1.92 -9.29
C MET A 400 33.39 -1.47 -8.88
N MET A 401 33.72 -1.51 -7.59
CA MET A 401 35.04 -1.16 -7.08
C MET A 401 36.14 -2.12 -7.61
N ARG A 402 35.85 -3.42 -7.70
CA ARG A 402 36.77 -4.39 -8.32
C ARG A 402 37.03 -4.08 -9.80
N LYS A 403 35.98 -3.76 -10.56
CA LYS A 403 36.14 -3.36 -11.97
C LYS A 403 36.97 -2.08 -12.09
N LEU A 404 36.66 -1.08 -11.29
CA LEU A 404 37.38 0.18 -11.27
C LEU A 404 38.86 -0.03 -10.90
N TYR A 405 39.16 -0.89 -9.92
CA TYR A 405 40.51 -1.28 -9.57
C TYR A 405 41.22 -1.99 -10.72
N GLN A 406 40.54 -2.94 -11.40
CA GLN A 406 41.08 -3.60 -12.58
C GLN A 406 41.41 -2.63 -13.73
N GLU A 407 40.49 -1.72 -14.01
CA GLU A 407 40.66 -0.70 -15.04
C GLU A 407 41.74 0.32 -14.74
N LEU A 408 41.74 0.87 -13.53
CA LEU A 408 42.64 1.96 -13.15
C LEU A 408 44.04 1.49 -12.72
N VAL A 409 44.12 0.36 -12.04
CA VAL A 409 45.38 -0.11 -11.45
C VAL A 409 46.05 -1.14 -12.35
N LEU A 410 45.33 -2.18 -12.81
CA LEU A 410 45.93 -3.23 -13.59
C LEU A 410 46.26 -2.77 -15.04
N THR A 411 45.42 -1.91 -15.62
CA THR A 411 45.71 -1.35 -16.95
C THR A 411 46.91 -0.39 -16.91
N LYS A 412 47.01 0.42 -15.84
CA LYS A 412 48.22 1.25 -15.65
C LYS A 412 49.46 0.43 -15.35
N GLN A 413 49.33 -0.68 -14.61
CA GLN A 413 50.49 -1.59 -14.37
C GLN A 413 50.91 -2.32 -15.64
N LEU A 414 50.02 -2.62 -16.55
CA LEU A 414 50.34 -3.20 -17.86
C LEU A 414 51.01 -2.14 -18.76
N ALA A 415 50.53 -0.92 -18.75
CA ALA A 415 51.14 0.19 -19.51
C ALA A 415 52.55 0.60 -18.96
N THR A 416 52.80 0.42 -17.66
CA THR A 416 54.12 0.65 -17.07
C THR A 416 55.07 -0.53 -17.16
N LYS A 417 54.59 -1.73 -17.53
CA LYS A 417 55.42 -2.89 -17.84
C LYS A 417 56.11 -2.82 -19.22
N GLU A 418 55.61 -1.94 -20.10
CA GLU A 418 56.36 -1.60 -21.34
C GLU A 418 57.50 -0.59 -21.11
N ALA A 419 57.58 0.03 -19.92
CA ALA A 419 58.69 0.84 -19.49
C ALA A 419 59.35 0.17 -18.27
N ASP A 420 60.39 -0.58 -18.52
CA ASP A 420 61.21 -1.30 -17.54
C ASP A 420 61.42 -0.54 -16.21
N LYS A 421 60.78 -1.00 -15.14
CA LYS A 421 61.32 -1.15 -13.78
C LYS A 421 60.26 -1.74 -12.83
N PRO A 422 60.60 -2.77 -12.02
CA PRO A 422 59.68 -3.33 -11.05
C PRO A 422 59.43 -2.36 -9.91
N VAL A 423 58.16 -1.97 -9.72
CA VAL A 423 57.75 -1.23 -8.52
C VAL A 423 57.57 -2.23 -7.38
N GLN A 424 58.50 -2.23 -6.44
CA GLN A 424 58.30 -2.91 -5.15
C GLN A 424 57.18 -2.21 -4.39
N ILE A 425 56.03 -2.84 -4.24
CA ILE A 425 55.02 -2.43 -3.25
C ILE A 425 55.48 -2.92 -1.89
N GLN A 426 56.09 -2.04 -1.11
CA GLN A 426 56.34 -2.28 0.32
C GLN A 426 55.01 -2.21 1.09
N GLY A 427 54.61 -3.40 1.60
CA GLY A 427 53.99 -3.60 2.88
C GLY A 427 52.59 -3.07 3.13
N LEU A 428 51.61 -3.89 2.83
CA LEU A 428 50.43 -4.03 3.67
C LEU A 428 50.29 -5.53 4.06
N SER A 429 51.24 -6.01 4.89
CA SER A 429 51.02 -7.24 5.64
C SER A 429 50.26 -6.86 6.91
N ARG A 430 48.95 -6.97 6.90
CA ARG A 430 48.21 -7.17 8.14
C ARG A 430 48.59 -8.55 8.67
N LYS A 431 49.44 -8.59 9.72
CA LYS A 431 49.56 -9.80 10.54
C LYS A 431 48.16 -10.21 10.99
N PRO A 432 47.76 -11.47 10.87
CA PRO A 432 46.57 -11.94 11.53
C PRO A 432 46.74 -11.73 13.05
N ALA A 433 45.76 -11.12 13.68
CA ALA A 433 45.67 -11.01 15.12
C ALA A 433 45.64 -12.42 15.69
N ALA A 434 46.53 -12.70 16.65
CA ALA A 434 46.52 -13.93 17.41
C ALA A 434 45.15 -14.08 18.09
N PRO A 435 44.58 -15.33 18.17
CA PRO A 435 43.34 -15.55 18.89
C PRO A 435 43.55 -15.16 20.36
N ALA A 436 42.68 -14.32 20.89
CA ALA A 436 42.62 -14.03 22.33
C ALA A 436 42.22 -15.33 23.06
N GLU A 437 43.10 -15.76 23.96
CA GLU A 437 42.80 -16.82 24.91
C GLU A 437 41.61 -16.40 25.77
N ALA A 438 40.54 -17.17 25.73
CA ALA A 438 39.37 -17.00 26.57
C ALA A 438 39.76 -17.51 27.97
N GLU A 439 39.97 -16.63 28.95
CA GLU A 439 39.91 -16.96 30.34
C GLU A 439 38.51 -17.47 30.73
N VAL A 440 38.42 -18.72 31.04
CA VAL A 440 37.27 -19.30 31.68
C VAL A 440 37.27 -18.90 33.16
N VAL A 441 36.41 -17.94 33.51
CA VAL A 441 36.08 -17.71 34.93
C VAL A 441 34.86 -18.56 35.25
N ALA A 442 35.10 -19.62 36.05
CA ALA A 442 34.08 -20.38 36.73
C ALA A 442 33.53 -19.58 37.91
N VAL A 443 32.22 -19.30 37.96
CA VAL A 443 31.31 -19.38 39.12
C VAL A 443 29.91 -19.68 38.60
#